data_4bbaee2b9774efd1d4be932711932e8f
#
_entry.id   4bbaee2b9774efd1d4be932711932e8f
#
_cell.length_a   1.000
_cell.length_b   1.000
_cell.length_c   1.000
_cell.angle_alpha   90.00
_cell.angle_beta   90.00
_cell.angle_gamma   90.00
#
_symmetry.space_group_name_H-M   'P 1'
#
loop_
_entity.id
_entity.type
_entity.pdbx_description
1 polymer ?
#
loop_
_entity_poly.entity_id
_entity_poly.type
_entity_poly.pdbx_seq_one_letter_code
_entity_poly.pdbx_strand_id
1 'polypeptide(L)'
;MKIVIGYPPLNHGKEVPQVSQNRQFQWTAGGPLSYFIYPVVPAYAASLLKTKGYDIYWLDGLAEKMTYGEWKKRLLEIKPDILAIETKTPVVKYHWEIIKKLKQFQISNFKFQIVLMGDHVTALPEESMQNCPVDYIITGGDYDFGLLSIANHLSKKEKLEDGIYSRPNSKFIVHSSKFKLNHSLDELPVIDRDLTKWDLYSHKNSNFYRAPGAYTMFGRDCYWGRCTFCSWTTLFPGKKFRTMSVKKAITEVEDLVENYHVKEIMDDSGSFPVGDWTREFCEEIIKKGYQKKIRINCNQRFNSGLTEKDYQLMGRAGFRFILYGLESASQETLDRLNKNSRVEHIEPALRMAKKAGLWPHVTVMVGYPWEKEADIQKTISFVKNLFRKGLVDTMQATIVIPYPGTPLFKECQEKGWLKTQDWNEYDMSRPVMKAGVSDERLLSAVRDLYSVSIWNKTFILNTLKQLKSFDGIKYVSFQGLKYLGKLLEFTS
;
A
#
# COMPACT_ATOMS: atom_id res chain seq x y z
N MET A 1 -20.91 -0.58 -22.15
CA MET A 1 -19.79 -1.51 -21.96
C MET A 1 -19.68 -1.79 -20.48
N LYS A 2 -19.65 -3.07 -20.10
CA LYS A 2 -19.55 -3.55 -18.72
C LYS A 2 -18.09 -3.79 -18.34
N ILE A 3 -17.65 -3.19 -17.23
CA ILE A 3 -16.28 -3.32 -16.75
C ILE A 3 -16.31 -3.86 -15.33
N VAL A 4 -15.62 -4.95 -15.08
CA VAL A 4 -15.40 -5.52 -13.76
C VAL A 4 -14.00 -5.11 -13.29
N ILE A 5 -13.90 -4.47 -12.12
CA ILE A 5 -12.66 -4.40 -11.36
C ILE A 5 -12.72 -5.55 -10.37
N GLY A 6 -11.83 -6.53 -10.55
CA GLY A 6 -11.94 -7.81 -9.88
C GLY A 6 -10.69 -8.21 -9.12
N TYR A 7 -10.89 -8.76 -7.92
CA TYR A 7 -9.86 -9.40 -7.12
C TYR A 7 -10.24 -10.87 -6.97
N PRO A 8 -9.68 -11.76 -7.81
CA PRO A 8 -9.97 -13.18 -7.69
C PRO A 8 -9.47 -13.72 -6.36
N PRO A 9 -10.20 -14.66 -5.73
CA PRO A 9 -9.72 -15.33 -4.54
C PRO A 9 -8.40 -16.04 -4.80
N LEU A 10 -7.44 -15.83 -3.92
CA LEU A 10 -6.14 -16.47 -3.95
C LEU A 10 -6.04 -17.35 -2.70
N ASN A 11 -5.73 -18.62 -2.90
CA ASN A 11 -5.56 -19.57 -1.82
C ASN A 11 -4.13 -20.09 -1.80
N HIS A 12 -3.47 -19.90 -0.68
CA HIS A 12 -2.20 -20.54 -0.37
C HIS A 12 -2.36 -21.27 0.98
N GLY A 13 -2.85 -22.51 0.92
CA GLY A 13 -3.22 -23.24 2.14
C GLY A 13 -4.33 -22.54 2.93
N LYS A 14 -4.05 -22.12 4.17
CA LYS A 14 -5.00 -21.39 5.05
C LYS A 14 -4.82 -19.87 5.00
N GLU A 15 -3.89 -19.39 4.20
CA GLU A 15 -3.51 -18.00 4.19
C GLU A 15 -4.29 -17.19 3.16
N VAL A 16 -4.53 -15.94 3.48
CA VAL A 16 -5.22 -14.97 2.64
C VAL A 16 -4.26 -13.82 2.33
N PRO A 17 -4.18 -13.39 1.06
CA PRO A 17 -3.28 -12.30 0.70
C PRO A 17 -3.83 -10.95 1.16
N GLN A 18 -2.94 -10.07 1.61
CA GLN A 18 -3.20 -8.65 1.67
C GLN A 18 -2.75 -8.01 0.37
N VAL A 19 -3.68 -7.66 -0.49
CA VAL A 19 -3.40 -6.93 -1.72
C VAL A 19 -3.67 -5.45 -1.47
N SER A 20 -2.63 -4.64 -1.53
CA SER A 20 -2.73 -3.19 -1.41
C SER A 20 -1.71 -2.52 -2.30
N GLN A 21 -2.09 -1.41 -2.88
CA GLN A 21 -1.23 -0.65 -3.78
C GLN A 21 0.03 -0.12 -3.10
N ASN A 22 -0.08 0.35 -1.87
CA ASN A 22 1.01 0.97 -1.14
C ASN A 22 1.75 0.04 -0.21
N ARG A 23 1.20 -1.13 0.02
CA ARG A 23 1.75 -2.05 0.98
C ARG A 23 2.26 -3.27 0.27
N GLN A 24 3.44 -3.63 0.67
CA GLN A 24 4.02 -4.87 0.24
C GLN A 24 3.11 -6.00 0.68
N PHE A 25 3.00 -6.97 -0.20
CA PHE A 25 2.12 -8.10 -0.02
C PHE A 25 2.65 -9.02 1.08
N GLN A 26 1.76 -9.49 1.93
CA GLN A 26 2.01 -10.56 2.89
C GLN A 26 0.88 -11.57 2.86
N TRP A 27 1.20 -12.84 3.02
CA TRP A 27 0.24 -13.84 3.41
C TRP A 27 -0.07 -13.68 4.89
N THR A 28 -1.33 -13.66 5.24
CA THR A 28 -1.78 -13.59 6.63
C THR A 28 -2.62 -14.80 6.94
N ALA A 29 -2.51 -15.32 8.16
CA ALA A 29 -3.39 -16.37 8.62
C ALA A 29 -4.85 -15.93 8.41
N GLY A 30 -5.62 -16.74 7.72
CA GLY A 30 -7.05 -16.52 7.54
C GLY A 30 -7.78 -16.55 8.89
N GLY A 31 -9.00 -16.03 8.93
CA GLY A 31 -9.84 -16.06 10.12
C GLY A 31 -10.26 -14.69 10.63
N PRO A 32 -10.66 -14.58 11.91
CA PRO A 32 -11.26 -13.35 12.45
C PRO A 32 -10.29 -12.16 12.51
N LEU A 33 -8.99 -12.41 12.46
CA LEU A 33 -7.95 -11.38 12.48
C LEU A 33 -7.53 -10.90 11.07
N SER A 34 -7.98 -11.57 10.01
CA SER A 34 -7.71 -11.12 8.65
C SER A 34 -8.43 -9.80 8.38
N TYR A 35 -7.73 -8.86 7.79
CA TYR A 35 -8.28 -7.58 7.35
C TYR A 35 -7.76 -7.27 5.96
N PHE A 36 -8.53 -6.50 5.22
CA PHE A 36 -8.18 -6.08 3.88
C PHE A 36 -7.92 -4.57 3.87
N ILE A 37 -7.01 -4.16 3.01
CA ILE A 37 -6.73 -2.74 2.79
C ILE A 37 -7.49 -2.33 1.55
N TYR A 38 -8.20 -1.22 1.65
CA TYR A 38 -9.02 -0.71 0.56
C TYR A 38 -8.14 -0.28 -0.62
N PRO A 39 -8.38 -0.79 -1.84
CA PRO A 39 -7.58 -0.47 -3.02
C PRO A 39 -8.02 0.88 -3.60
N VAL A 40 -7.43 1.95 -3.11
CA VAL A 40 -7.86 3.34 -3.36
C VAL A 40 -7.81 3.72 -4.85
N VAL A 41 -6.71 3.43 -5.57
CA VAL A 41 -6.61 3.82 -6.98
C VAL A 41 -7.54 3.02 -7.88
N PRO A 42 -7.71 1.71 -7.73
CA PRO A 42 -8.77 0.96 -8.41
C PRO A 42 -10.19 1.46 -8.07
N ALA A 43 -10.42 1.97 -6.85
CA ALA A 43 -11.70 2.57 -6.48
C ALA A 43 -11.93 3.93 -7.16
N TYR A 44 -10.89 4.75 -7.32
CA TYR A 44 -10.95 5.93 -8.19
C TYR A 44 -11.22 5.54 -9.64
N ALA A 45 -10.59 4.46 -10.15
CA ALA A 45 -10.84 3.96 -11.49
C ALA A 45 -12.32 3.58 -11.69
N ALA A 46 -12.91 2.85 -10.73
CA ALA A 46 -14.33 2.50 -10.76
C ALA A 46 -15.23 3.74 -10.85
N SER A 47 -14.95 4.71 -9.99
CA SER A 47 -15.72 5.95 -9.90
C SER A 47 -15.58 6.82 -11.16
N LEU A 48 -14.34 6.94 -11.67
CA LEU A 48 -14.05 7.69 -12.90
C LEU A 48 -14.78 7.09 -14.11
N LEU A 49 -14.67 5.78 -14.29
CA LEU A 49 -15.35 5.08 -15.39
C LEU A 49 -16.87 5.22 -15.30
N LYS A 50 -17.45 5.12 -14.08
CA LYS A 50 -18.88 5.34 -13.88
C LYS A 50 -19.30 6.75 -14.28
N THR A 51 -18.54 7.80 -13.94
CA THR A 51 -18.84 9.18 -14.37
C THR A 51 -18.71 9.39 -15.88
N LYS A 52 -17.98 8.53 -16.57
CA LYS A 52 -17.85 8.54 -18.04
C LYS A 52 -18.92 7.68 -18.75
N GLY A 53 -19.90 7.13 -17.99
CA GLY A 53 -21.04 6.41 -18.52
C GLY A 53 -20.81 4.91 -18.78
N TYR A 54 -19.76 4.33 -18.22
CA TYR A 54 -19.53 2.89 -18.25
C TYR A 54 -20.30 2.18 -17.13
N ASP A 55 -20.69 0.94 -17.37
CA ASP A 55 -21.40 0.09 -16.41
C ASP A 55 -20.36 -0.70 -15.58
N ILE A 56 -20.17 -0.31 -14.31
CA ILE A 56 -19.05 -0.75 -13.48
C ILE A 56 -19.52 -1.72 -12.40
N TYR A 57 -18.76 -2.79 -12.24
CA TYR A 57 -18.94 -3.80 -11.21
C TYR A 57 -17.68 -3.97 -10.39
N TRP A 58 -17.84 -3.96 -9.05
CA TRP A 58 -16.78 -4.27 -8.11
C TRP A 58 -16.93 -5.70 -7.63
N LEU A 59 -15.95 -6.57 -7.90
CA LEU A 59 -15.99 -7.98 -7.58
C LEU A 59 -14.75 -8.41 -6.81
N ASP A 60 -14.73 -8.14 -5.51
CA ASP A 60 -13.63 -8.49 -4.63
C ASP A 60 -13.88 -9.83 -3.93
N GLY A 61 -13.39 -10.90 -4.53
CA GLY A 61 -13.51 -12.25 -3.98
C GLY A 61 -12.64 -12.47 -2.73
N LEU A 62 -11.63 -11.62 -2.48
CA LEU A 62 -10.81 -11.68 -1.26
C LEU A 62 -11.57 -11.07 -0.08
N ALA A 63 -12.02 -9.83 -0.19
CA ALA A 63 -12.73 -9.14 0.87
C ALA A 63 -14.10 -9.76 1.16
N GLU A 64 -14.79 -10.25 0.13
CA GLU A 64 -16.07 -10.96 0.23
C GLU A 64 -15.89 -12.44 0.64
N LYS A 65 -14.64 -12.92 0.78
CA LYS A 65 -14.31 -14.32 1.18
C LYS A 65 -14.93 -15.39 0.30
N MET A 66 -14.97 -15.15 -0.99
CA MET A 66 -15.52 -16.09 -1.97
C MET A 66 -14.57 -17.25 -2.24
N THR A 67 -15.12 -18.39 -2.62
CA THR A 67 -14.37 -19.41 -3.34
C THR A 67 -14.13 -18.97 -4.79
N TYR A 68 -13.13 -19.53 -5.46
CA TYR A 68 -12.90 -19.26 -6.87
C TYR A 68 -14.11 -19.60 -7.75
N GLY A 69 -14.83 -20.67 -7.40
CA GLY A 69 -16.05 -21.07 -8.11
C GLY A 69 -17.17 -20.02 -8.02
N GLU A 70 -17.42 -19.48 -6.83
CA GLU A 70 -18.41 -18.42 -6.61
C GLU A 70 -18.01 -17.12 -7.32
N TRP A 71 -16.75 -16.70 -7.21
CA TRP A 71 -16.24 -15.53 -7.87
C TRP A 71 -16.36 -15.64 -9.40
N LYS A 72 -15.92 -16.78 -9.96
CA LYS A 72 -16.05 -17.07 -11.39
C LYS A 72 -17.51 -17.07 -11.84
N LYS A 73 -18.42 -17.70 -11.09
CA LYS A 73 -19.85 -17.72 -11.39
C LYS A 73 -20.42 -16.30 -11.48
N ARG A 74 -20.16 -15.46 -10.49
CA ARG A 74 -20.59 -14.04 -10.50
C ARG A 74 -19.99 -13.25 -11.67
N LEU A 75 -18.70 -13.44 -11.96
CA LEU A 75 -18.06 -12.83 -13.13
C LEU A 75 -18.80 -13.19 -14.43
N LEU A 76 -19.16 -14.47 -14.59
CA LEU A 76 -19.84 -14.95 -15.79
C LEU A 76 -21.30 -14.47 -15.87
N GLU A 77 -21.99 -14.31 -14.76
CA GLU A 77 -23.35 -13.74 -14.67
C GLU A 77 -23.35 -12.25 -15.10
N ILE A 78 -22.34 -11.48 -14.73
CA ILE A 78 -22.17 -10.08 -15.14
C ILE A 78 -21.97 -9.97 -16.66
N LYS A 79 -21.28 -10.94 -17.27
CA LYS A 79 -20.86 -10.93 -18.69
C LYS A 79 -20.13 -9.63 -19.04
N PRO A 80 -18.94 -9.39 -18.45
CA PRO A 80 -18.21 -8.15 -18.67
C PRO A 80 -17.61 -8.07 -20.07
N ASP A 81 -17.39 -6.87 -20.56
CA ASP A 81 -16.54 -6.61 -21.73
C ASP A 81 -15.05 -6.52 -21.31
N ILE A 82 -14.78 -6.02 -20.10
CA ILE A 82 -13.43 -5.90 -19.53
C ILE A 82 -13.43 -6.46 -18.10
N LEU A 83 -12.40 -7.26 -17.79
CA LEU A 83 -11.99 -7.63 -16.42
C LEU A 83 -10.63 -7.01 -16.13
N ALA A 84 -10.56 -6.07 -15.19
CA ALA A 84 -9.32 -5.48 -14.70
C ALA A 84 -8.92 -6.12 -13.37
N ILE A 85 -7.65 -6.56 -13.26
CA ILE A 85 -7.08 -7.22 -12.08
C ILE A 85 -5.82 -6.46 -11.66
N GLU A 86 -5.77 -6.01 -10.41
CA GLU A 86 -4.53 -5.54 -9.81
C GLU A 86 -3.70 -6.73 -9.33
N THR A 87 -2.41 -6.73 -9.69
CA THR A 87 -1.46 -7.78 -9.30
C THR A 87 -0.22 -7.21 -8.59
N LYS A 88 0.42 -8.04 -7.80
CA LYS A 88 1.66 -7.77 -7.08
C LYS A 88 2.64 -8.90 -7.28
N THR A 89 3.92 -8.64 -7.08
CA THR A 89 4.98 -9.64 -7.32
C THR A 89 4.69 -11.01 -6.67
N PRO A 90 4.36 -11.13 -5.38
CA PRO A 90 4.14 -12.45 -4.77
C PRO A 90 2.91 -13.23 -5.24
N VAL A 91 2.03 -12.58 -6.00
CA VAL A 91 0.77 -13.22 -6.46
C VAL A 91 0.63 -13.25 -7.97
N VAL A 92 1.58 -12.71 -8.69
CA VAL A 92 1.48 -12.58 -10.15
C VAL A 92 1.33 -13.93 -10.84
N LYS A 93 2.06 -14.96 -10.39
CA LYS A 93 1.96 -16.31 -10.96
C LYS A 93 0.56 -16.92 -10.76
N TYR A 94 -0.07 -16.68 -9.61
CA TYR A 94 -1.45 -17.10 -9.37
C TYR A 94 -2.42 -16.42 -10.34
N HIS A 95 -2.24 -15.12 -10.59
CA HIS A 95 -3.04 -14.39 -11.55
C HIS A 95 -2.81 -14.87 -12.99
N TRP A 96 -1.58 -15.22 -13.39
CA TRP A 96 -1.33 -15.82 -14.70
C TRP A 96 -2.11 -17.12 -14.89
N GLU A 97 -2.13 -17.99 -13.88
CA GLU A 97 -2.89 -19.25 -13.95
C GLU A 97 -4.41 -19.00 -14.01
N ILE A 98 -4.91 -18.04 -13.26
CA ILE A 98 -6.33 -17.65 -13.33
C ILE A 98 -6.67 -17.13 -14.73
N ILE A 99 -5.84 -16.29 -15.33
CA ILE A 99 -6.03 -15.74 -16.66
C ILE A 99 -6.02 -16.86 -17.71
N LYS A 100 -5.10 -17.82 -17.63
CA LYS A 100 -5.08 -19.00 -18.53
C LYS A 100 -6.40 -19.76 -18.44
N LYS A 101 -6.89 -20.07 -17.23
CA LYS A 101 -8.16 -20.77 -17.02
C LYS A 101 -9.37 -19.99 -17.55
N LEU A 102 -9.39 -18.67 -17.35
CA LEU A 102 -10.44 -17.80 -17.88
C LEU A 102 -10.43 -17.76 -19.41
N LYS A 103 -9.25 -17.66 -20.04
CA LYS A 103 -9.11 -17.63 -21.50
C LYS A 103 -9.47 -18.97 -22.16
N GLN A 104 -9.14 -20.08 -21.54
CA GLN A 104 -9.59 -21.41 -22.00
C GLN A 104 -11.11 -21.50 -21.98
N PHE A 105 -11.76 -21.00 -20.95
CA PHE A 105 -13.23 -20.94 -20.87
C PHE A 105 -13.84 -20.04 -21.96
N GLN A 106 -13.19 -18.92 -22.32
CA GLN A 106 -13.66 -18.00 -23.35
C GLN A 106 -13.70 -18.61 -24.77
N ILE A 107 -12.89 -19.63 -25.06
CA ILE A 107 -12.84 -20.27 -26.38
C ILE A 107 -14.21 -20.86 -26.77
N SER A 108 -14.94 -21.38 -25.79
CA SER A 108 -16.24 -22.04 -26.00
C SER A 108 -17.44 -21.20 -25.56
N ASN A 109 -17.22 -19.99 -25.02
CA ASN A 109 -18.27 -19.16 -24.44
C ASN A 109 -18.16 -17.69 -24.94
N PHE A 110 -18.64 -16.72 -24.13
CA PHE A 110 -18.50 -15.31 -24.46
C PHE A 110 -17.07 -14.81 -24.20
N LYS A 111 -16.64 -13.79 -24.96
CA LYS A 111 -15.30 -13.22 -24.87
C LYS A 111 -15.32 -11.88 -24.14
N PHE A 112 -14.30 -11.65 -23.32
CA PHE A 112 -14.02 -10.37 -22.69
C PHE A 112 -12.51 -10.08 -22.65
N GLN A 113 -12.15 -8.82 -22.53
CA GLN A 113 -10.76 -8.41 -22.44
C GLN A 113 -10.28 -8.51 -20.97
N ILE A 114 -9.06 -8.97 -20.76
CA ILE A 114 -8.43 -9.03 -19.43
C ILE A 114 -7.31 -7.99 -19.38
N VAL A 115 -7.35 -7.15 -18.35
CA VAL A 115 -6.36 -6.10 -18.10
C VAL A 115 -5.63 -6.41 -16.81
N LEU A 116 -4.31 -6.42 -16.83
CA LEU A 116 -3.46 -6.46 -15.62
C LEU A 116 -2.89 -5.07 -15.35
N MET A 117 -2.83 -4.71 -14.07
CA MET A 117 -2.21 -3.48 -13.56
C MET A 117 -1.50 -3.77 -12.24
N GLY A 118 -0.53 -2.97 -11.83
CA GLY A 118 0.20 -3.15 -10.58
C GLY A 118 1.70 -2.95 -10.71
N ASP A 119 2.41 -3.08 -9.60
CA ASP A 119 3.85 -2.83 -9.53
C ASP A 119 4.67 -3.87 -10.33
N HIS A 120 4.32 -5.14 -10.23
CA HIS A 120 5.03 -6.20 -10.95
C HIS A 120 4.94 -6.02 -12.46
N VAL A 121 3.73 -5.83 -12.99
CA VAL A 121 3.52 -5.66 -14.45
C VAL A 121 3.99 -4.30 -14.95
N THR A 122 4.18 -3.33 -14.07
CA THR A 122 4.86 -2.07 -14.40
C THR A 122 6.36 -2.29 -14.59
N ALA A 123 6.96 -3.12 -13.76
CA ALA A 123 8.38 -3.45 -13.82
C ALA A 123 8.72 -4.44 -14.95
N LEU A 124 7.90 -5.47 -15.13
CA LEU A 124 8.13 -6.61 -16.00
C LEU A 124 6.88 -6.91 -16.87
N PRO A 125 6.43 -5.96 -17.70
CA PRO A 125 5.20 -6.14 -18.49
C PRO A 125 5.31 -7.27 -19.51
N GLU A 126 6.46 -7.41 -20.15
CA GLU A 126 6.69 -8.43 -21.16
C GLU A 126 6.65 -9.84 -20.59
N GLU A 127 7.16 -10.03 -19.37
CA GLU A 127 7.11 -11.31 -18.67
C GLU A 127 5.65 -11.78 -18.50
N SER A 128 4.76 -10.91 -18.06
CA SER A 128 3.34 -11.25 -17.93
C SER A 128 2.68 -11.50 -19.28
N MET A 129 3.05 -10.73 -20.32
CA MET A 129 2.59 -10.98 -21.69
C MET A 129 3.04 -12.34 -22.24
N GLN A 130 4.21 -12.81 -21.84
CA GLN A 130 4.74 -14.13 -22.24
C GLN A 130 4.11 -15.29 -21.45
N ASN A 131 3.88 -15.08 -20.16
CA ASN A 131 3.44 -16.14 -19.24
C ASN A 131 1.93 -16.37 -19.21
N CYS A 132 1.11 -15.41 -19.66
CA CYS A 132 -0.33 -15.58 -19.74
C CYS A 132 -0.95 -14.82 -20.91
N PRO A 133 -2.11 -15.27 -21.42
CA PRO A 133 -2.80 -14.62 -22.55
C PRO A 133 -3.63 -13.40 -22.09
N VAL A 134 -3.01 -12.49 -21.34
CA VAL A 134 -3.60 -11.20 -20.99
C VAL A 134 -3.74 -10.32 -22.23
N ASP A 135 -4.80 -9.52 -22.32
CA ASP A 135 -5.04 -8.67 -23.49
C ASP A 135 -4.37 -7.31 -23.36
N TYR A 136 -4.39 -6.73 -22.16
CA TYR A 136 -3.79 -5.42 -21.89
C TYR A 136 -3.01 -5.43 -20.57
N ILE A 137 -1.92 -4.66 -20.53
CA ILE A 137 -1.21 -4.31 -19.30
C ILE A 137 -1.14 -2.80 -19.21
N ILE A 138 -1.49 -2.26 -18.04
CA ILE A 138 -1.29 -0.86 -17.69
C ILE A 138 -0.03 -0.77 -16.85
N THR A 139 0.97 -0.01 -17.32
CA THR A 139 2.17 0.31 -16.56
C THR A 139 2.04 1.69 -15.89
N GLY A 140 2.78 1.89 -14.80
CA GLY A 140 2.66 3.10 -13.98
C GLY A 140 1.53 3.01 -12.97
N GLY A 141 1.44 4.00 -12.09
CA GLY A 141 0.51 3.99 -10.95
C GLY A 141 -0.86 4.63 -11.23
N ASP A 142 -1.06 5.22 -12.40
CA ASP A 142 -2.32 5.89 -12.78
C ASP A 142 -3.30 4.90 -13.44
N TYR A 143 -3.66 3.84 -12.70
CA TYR A 143 -4.55 2.78 -13.22
C TYR A 143 -5.93 3.29 -13.62
N ASP A 144 -6.42 4.32 -12.96
CA ASP A 144 -7.71 4.95 -13.25
C ASP A 144 -7.74 5.54 -14.67
N PHE A 145 -6.77 6.36 -15.01
CA PHE A 145 -6.67 6.96 -16.34
C PHE A 145 -6.31 5.91 -17.40
N GLY A 146 -5.38 5.00 -17.09
CA GLY A 146 -5.03 3.91 -18.00
C GLY A 146 -6.21 2.99 -18.32
N LEU A 147 -7.04 2.66 -17.33
CA LEU A 147 -8.23 1.83 -17.56
C LEU A 147 -9.31 2.59 -18.35
N LEU A 148 -9.46 3.90 -18.10
CA LEU A 148 -10.31 4.76 -18.91
C LEU A 148 -9.84 4.82 -20.37
N SER A 149 -8.54 4.93 -20.60
CA SER A 149 -7.96 4.90 -21.94
C SER A 149 -8.30 3.61 -22.70
N ILE A 150 -8.16 2.45 -22.04
CA ILE A 150 -8.54 1.15 -22.63
C ILE A 150 -10.04 1.10 -22.95
N ALA A 151 -10.87 1.56 -21.99
CA ALA A 151 -12.33 1.58 -22.19
C ALA A 151 -12.75 2.47 -23.36
N ASN A 152 -12.17 3.65 -23.50
CA ASN A 152 -12.39 4.54 -24.62
C ASN A 152 -11.87 3.94 -25.95
N HIS A 153 -10.69 3.30 -25.92
CA HIS A 153 -10.14 2.64 -27.10
C HIS A 153 -11.10 1.57 -27.65
N LEU A 154 -11.60 0.72 -26.77
CA LEU A 154 -12.50 -0.38 -27.16
C LEU A 154 -13.88 0.10 -27.61
N SER A 155 -14.43 1.15 -26.98
CA SER A 155 -15.78 1.63 -27.28
C SER A 155 -15.85 2.73 -28.34
N LYS A 156 -14.85 3.64 -28.37
CA LYS A 156 -14.84 4.85 -29.19
C LYS A 156 -13.73 4.87 -30.23
N LYS A 157 -12.85 3.86 -30.25
CA LYS A 157 -11.70 3.79 -31.16
C LYS A 157 -10.64 4.89 -30.91
N GLU A 158 -10.62 5.45 -29.70
CA GLU A 158 -9.60 6.42 -29.30
C GLU A 158 -8.21 5.76 -29.23
N LYS A 159 -7.16 6.56 -29.40
CA LYS A 159 -5.78 6.06 -29.27
C LYS A 159 -5.48 5.70 -27.81
N LEU A 160 -4.79 4.58 -27.60
CA LEU A 160 -4.31 4.20 -26.27
C LEU A 160 -3.24 5.18 -25.77
N GLU A 161 -3.25 5.44 -24.46
CA GLU A 161 -2.21 6.21 -23.82
C GLU A 161 -0.88 5.48 -23.78
N ASP A 162 0.19 6.26 -23.60
CA ASP A 162 1.54 5.74 -23.40
C ASP A 162 1.61 4.83 -22.16
N GLY A 163 2.44 3.80 -22.21
CA GLY A 163 2.60 2.83 -21.11
C GLY A 163 1.60 1.69 -21.10
N ILE A 164 0.70 1.63 -22.08
CA ILE A 164 -0.23 0.51 -22.25
C ILE A 164 0.36 -0.51 -23.24
N TYR A 165 0.38 -1.76 -22.82
CA TYR A 165 0.71 -2.91 -23.67
C TYR A 165 -0.57 -3.59 -24.09
N SER A 166 -0.66 -4.03 -25.36
CA SER A 166 -1.83 -4.74 -25.88
C SER A 166 -1.45 -5.99 -26.67
N ARG A 167 -2.38 -6.93 -26.84
CA ARG A 167 -2.19 -8.18 -27.57
C ARG A 167 -3.18 -8.32 -28.71
N PRO A 168 -3.08 -7.55 -29.80
CA PRO A 168 -3.88 -7.81 -30.99
C PRO A 168 -3.38 -9.06 -31.73
N ASN A 169 -4.30 -9.93 -32.11
CA ASN A 169 -4.01 -11.10 -32.96
C ASN A 169 -2.84 -11.98 -32.45
N SER A 170 -2.79 -12.23 -31.16
CA SER A 170 -1.76 -13.05 -30.48
C SER A 170 -0.34 -12.47 -30.47
N LYS A 171 -0.12 -11.27 -31.03
CA LYS A 171 1.14 -10.54 -30.93
C LYS A 171 0.99 -9.42 -29.94
N PHE A 172 1.96 -9.23 -29.03
CA PHE A 172 1.90 -8.07 -28.16
C PHE A 172 2.54 -6.83 -28.81
N ILE A 173 1.91 -5.68 -28.57
CA ILE A 173 2.37 -4.38 -29.05
C ILE A 173 2.59 -3.49 -27.84
N VAL A 174 3.71 -2.78 -27.85
CA VAL A 174 4.05 -1.75 -26.88
C VAL A 174 3.65 -0.40 -27.47
N HIS A 175 2.62 0.25 -26.95
CA HIS A 175 2.18 1.56 -27.42
C HIS A 175 3.13 2.69 -27.01
N SER A 176 3.93 2.51 -26.02
CA SER A 176 5.14 3.24 -25.62
C SER A 176 5.69 2.53 -24.38
N SER A 177 7.00 2.35 -24.30
CA SER A 177 7.63 1.78 -23.10
C SER A 177 7.69 2.76 -21.93
N LYS A 178 7.31 4.02 -22.13
CA LYS A 178 7.35 5.09 -21.11
C LYS A 178 5.94 5.62 -20.89
N PHE A 179 5.34 5.27 -19.78
CA PHE A 179 4.09 5.90 -19.33
C PHE A 179 4.35 7.36 -18.87
N LYS A 180 3.30 8.16 -18.93
CA LYS A 180 3.30 9.54 -18.46
C LYS A 180 2.38 9.68 -17.26
N LEU A 181 2.85 10.38 -16.23
CA LEU A 181 2.09 10.71 -15.03
C LEU A 181 1.77 12.22 -15.06
N ASN A 182 0.91 12.62 -15.97
CA ASN A 182 0.61 14.02 -16.25
C ASN A 182 -0.86 14.42 -15.99
N HIS A 183 -1.72 13.48 -15.64
CA HIS A 183 -3.10 13.77 -15.27
C HIS A 183 -3.16 14.54 -13.95
N SER A 184 -4.07 15.51 -13.86
CA SER A 184 -4.39 16.18 -12.60
C SER A 184 -5.21 15.24 -11.73
N LEU A 185 -4.88 15.14 -10.44
CA LEU A 185 -5.68 14.37 -9.51
C LEU A 185 -7.04 15.04 -9.21
N ASP A 186 -7.20 16.31 -9.53
CA ASP A 186 -8.48 17.03 -9.42
C ASP A 186 -9.50 16.60 -10.49
N GLU A 187 -9.05 15.92 -11.55
CA GLU A 187 -9.93 15.31 -12.56
C GLU A 187 -10.66 14.08 -12.04
N LEU A 188 -10.16 13.46 -10.97
CA LEU A 188 -10.79 12.30 -10.36
C LEU A 188 -12.09 12.70 -9.66
N PRO A 189 -13.17 11.92 -9.77
CA PRO A 189 -14.36 12.14 -8.95
C PRO A 189 -14.07 11.83 -7.47
N VAL A 190 -14.99 12.16 -6.58
CA VAL A 190 -15.05 11.54 -5.24
C VAL A 190 -15.33 10.04 -5.44
N ILE A 191 -14.70 9.19 -4.63
CA ILE A 191 -14.89 7.75 -4.75
C ILE A 191 -16.35 7.39 -4.44
N ASP A 192 -16.99 6.68 -5.36
CA ASP A 192 -18.28 6.03 -5.11
C ASP A 192 -18.05 4.78 -4.23
N ARG A 193 -18.22 4.99 -2.93
CA ARG A 193 -17.88 3.98 -1.92
C ARG A 193 -18.91 2.88 -1.83
N ASP A 194 -20.15 3.14 -2.20
CA ASP A 194 -21.19 2.11 -2.28
C ASP A 194 -20.91 1.15 -3.43
N LEU A 195 -20.54 1.69 -4.60
CA LEU A 195 -20.10 0.89 -5.75
C LEU A 195 -18.93 -0.02 -5.38
N THR A 196 -17.96 0.52 -4.64
CA THR A 196 -16.70 -0.17 -4.31
C THR A 196 -16.75 -0.94 -2.99
N LYS A 197 -17.95 -1.08 -2.38
CA LYS A 197 -18.21 -1.87 -1.18
C LYS A 197 -17.22 -1.56 -0.04
N TRP A 198 -16.98 -0.28 0.20
CA TRP A 198 -15.98 0.20 1.17
C TRP A 198 -16.17 -0.36 2.58
N ASP A 199 -17.38 -0.70 2.97
CA ASP A 199 -17.75 -1.25 4.27
C ASP A 199 -17.02 -2.56 4.58
N LEU A 200 -16.69 -3.38 3.56
CA LEU A 200 -15.87 -4.59 3.71
C LEU A 200 -14.49 -4.30 4.33
N TYR A 201 -14.01 -3.07 4.22
CA TYR A 201 -12.67 -2.63 4.65
C TYR A 201 -12.70 -1.70 5.87
N SER A 202 -13.87 -1.27 6.31
CA SER A 202 -14.04 -0.15 7.24
C SER A 202 -14.06 -0.53 8.72
N HIS A 203 -14.64 -1.69 9.06
CA HIS A 203 -14.91 -2.08 10.44
C HIS A 203 -13.92 -3.06 11.06
N LYS A 204 -13.36 -3.95 10.25
CA LYS A 204 -12.45 -5.02 10.71
C LYS A 204 -10.99 -4.73 10.35
N ASN A 205 -10.62 -3.47 10.30
CA ASN A 205 -9.28 -3.07 9.91
C ASN A 205 -8.51 -2.56 11.14
N SER A 206 -7.43 -3.26 11.49
CA SER A 206 -6.59 -2.93 12.64
C SER A 206 -5.80 -1.62 12.50
N ASN A 207 -5.82 -0.98 11.35
CA ASN A 207 -5.16 0.31 11.18
C ASN A 207 -5.98 1.45 11.78
N PHE A 208 -7.29 1.23 12.01
CA PHE A 208 -8.18 2.22 12.59
C PHE A 208 -8.36 2.00 14.09
N TYR A 209 -8.16 3.05 14.86
CA TYR A 209 -8.50 3.09 16.27
C TYR A 209 -10.01 3.24 16.46
N ARG A 210 -10.65 4.01 15.56
CA ARG A 210 -12.10 4.23 15.52
C ARG A 210 -12.68 3.69 14.24
N ALA A 211 -13.76 2.94 14.34
CA ALA A 211 -14.50 2.43 13.20
C ALA A 211 -15.89 3.11 13.09
N PRO A 212 -16.42 3.26 11.87
CA PRO A 212 -15.84 2.88 10.59
C PRO A 212 -14.68 3.79 10.19
N GLY A 213 -13.67 3.19 9.56
CA GLY A 213 -12.53 3.90 8.99
C GLY A 213 -12.53 3.87 7.47
N ALA A 214 -11.86 4.83 6.83
CA ALA A 214 -11.73 4.87 5.38
C ALA A 214 -10.31 5.20 4.93
N TYR A 215 -9.95 4.75 3.74
CA TYR A 215 -8.71 5.12 3.07
C TYR A 215 -8.97 6.22 2.05
N THR A 216 -8.02 7.13 1.94
CA THR A 216 -7.90 8.17 0.92
C THR A 216 -6.50 8.17 0.33
N MET A 217 -6.29 8.96 -0.72
CA MET A 217 -4.97 9.17 -1.31
C MET A 217 -4.92 10.58 -1.90
N PHE A 218 -4.58 11.57 -1.08
CA PHE A 218 -4.54 12.97 -1.48
C PHE A 218 -3.33 13.32 -2.34
N GLY A 219 -2.27 12.50 -2.27
CA GLY A 219 -1.09 12.64 -3.13
C GLY A 219 -0.73 11.32 -3.79
N ARG A 220 -0.26 11.38 -5.05
CA ARG A 220 0.32 10.23 -5.72
C ARG A 220 1.81 10.42 -5.84
N ASP A 221 2.47 9.34 -5.47
CA ASP A 221 3.90 9.21 -5.24
C ASP A 221 4.37 9.83 -3.91
N CYS A 222 5.65 9.85 -3.74
CA CYS A 222 6.32 10.43 -2.60
C CYS A 222 7.14 11.64 -3.10
N TYR A 223 7.04 12.79 -2.45
CA TYR A 223 7.79 13.99 -2.86
C TYR A 223 9.32 13.77 -2.92
N TRP A 224 9.83 12.72 -2.31
CA TRP A 224 11.21 12.28 -2.49
C TRP A 224 11.38 11.35 -3.71
N GLY A 225 10.61 10.29 -3.84
CA GLY A 225 10.50 9.40 -5.01
C GLY A 225 11.80 8.75 -5.49
N ARG A 226 12.84 8.56 -4.62
CA ARG A 226 14.18 8.12 -5.02
C ARG A 226 14.77 6.99 -4.20
N CYS A 227 14.04 6.46 -3.22
CA CYS A 227 14.55 5.38 -2.39
C CYS A 227 14.79 4.14 -3.25
N THR A 228 15.97 3.54 -3.14
CA THR A 228 16.42 2.45 -4.03
C THR A 228 15.66 1.14 -3.85
N PHE A 229 14.98 0.95 -2.71
CA PHE A 229 14.23 -0.27 -2.37
C PHE A 229 12.72 -0.15 -2.59
N CYS A 230 12.21 1.06 -2.79
CA CYS A 230 10.77 1.34 -2.70
C CYS A 230 10.06 1.09 -4.03
N SER A 231 9.06 0.21 -4.06
CA SER A 231 8.25 -0.07 -5.24
C SER A 231 7.42 1.12 -5.75
N TRP A 232 7.19 2.14 -4.91
CA TRP A 232 6.63 3.41 -5.36
C TRP A 232 7.44 4.07 -6.46
N THR A 233 8.77 3.93 -6.42
CA THR A 233 9.63 4.49 -7.47
C THR A 233 9.46 3.78 -8.81
N THR A 234 8.91 2.58 -8.82
CA THR A 234 8.55 1.83 -10.03
C THR A 234 7.23 2.34 -10.61
N LEU A 235 6.21 2.52 -9.76
CA LEU A 235 4.88 3.00 -10.16
C LEU A 235 4.89 4.47 -10.55
N PHE A 236 5.67 5.27 -9.83
CA PHE A 236 5.73 6.72 -9.94
C PHE A 236 7.18 7.18 -10.05
N PRO A 237 7.87 6.90 -11.16
CA PRO A 237 9.26 7.29 -11.34
C PRO A 237 9.41 8.80 -11.51
N GLY A 238 10.47 9.33 -10.95
CA GLY A 238 10.85 10.72 -11.11
C GLY A 238 10.50 11.60 -9.92
N LYS A 239 10.44 12.93 -10.12
CA LYS A 239 10.34 13.91 -9.05
C LYS A 239 9.00 14.66 -9.03
N LYS A 240 8.01 14.19 -9.72
CA LYS A 240 6.73 14.88 -9.84
C LYS A 240 5.75 14.36 -8.79
N PHE A 241 5.84 14.88 -7.58
CA PHE A 241 4.81 14.67 -6.59
C PHE A 241 3.55 15.44 -7.01
N ARG A 242 2.46 14.73 -7.21
CA ARG A 242 1.16 15.29 -7.55
C ARG A 242 0.23 15.17 -6.36
N THR A 243 -0.49 16.24 -6.08
CA THR A 243 -1.51 16.27 -5.03
C THR A 243 -2.84 16.71 -5.60
N MET A 244 -3.91 16.27 -5.00
CA MET A 244 -5.19 16.96 -5.15
C MET A 244 -5.06 18.39 -4.62
N SER A 245 -5.85 19.31 -5.15
CA SER A 245 -6.03 20.61 -4.49
C SER A 245 -6.62 20.38 -3.08
N VAL A 246 -6.31 21.27 -2.15
CA VAL A 246 -6.89 21.20 -0.80
C VAL A 246 -8.41 21.20 -0.86
N LYS A 247 -9.00 22.01 -1.74
CA LYS A 247 -10.45 22.02 -1.96
C LYS A 247 -10.99 20.62 -2.31
N LYS A 248 -10.33 19.89 -3.22
CA LYS A 248 -10.74 18.55 -3.62
C LYS A 248 -10.58 17.55 -2.48
N ALA A 249 -9.47 17.59 -1.76
CA ALA A 249 -9.21 16.74 -0.60
C ALA A 249 -10.26 16.96 0.51
N ILE A 250 -10.62 18.22 0.78
CA ILE A 250 -11.68 18.56 1.74
C ILE A 250 -13.04 18.06 1.28
N THR A 251 -13.37 18.16 0.00
CA THR A 251 -14.64 17.59 -0.53
C THR A 251 -14.72 16.07 -0.28
N GLU A 252 -13.61 15.35 -0.43
CA GLU A 252 -13.59 13.92 -0.13
C GLU A 252 -13.72 13.62 1.37
N VAL A 253 -13.08 14.41 2.23
CA VAL A 253 -13.27 14.32 3.68
C VAL A 253 -14.73 14.61 4.08
N GLU A 254 -15.34 15.62 3.47
CA GLU A 254 -16.73 16.02 3.70
C GLU A 254 -17.70 14.87 3.36
N ASP A 255 -17.51 14.24 2.18
CA ASP A 255 -18.29 13.08 1.77
C ASP A 255 -18.17 11.92 2.79
N LEU A 256 -16.94 11.61 3.20
CA LEU A 256 -16.66 10.55 4.19
C LEU A 256 -17.32 10.83 5.55
N VAL A 257 -17.34 12.09 5.98
CA VAL A 257 -17.89 12.48 7.29
C VAL A 257 -19.40 12.53 7.27
N GLU A 258 -19.98 13.19 6.26
CA GLU A 258 -21.41 13.50 6.25
C GLU A 258 -22.25 12.34 5.68
N ASN A 259 -21.77 11.65 4.64
CA ASN A 259 -22.50 10.59 3.98
C ASN A 259 -22.20 9.20 4.54
N TYR A 260 -20.92 8.93 4.89
CA TYR A 260 -20.47 7.62 5.35
C TYR A 260 -20.20 7.54 6.85
N HIS A 261 -20.32 8.65 7.59
CA HIS A 261 -20.13 8.73 9.04
C HIS A 261 -18.81 8.13 9.53
N VAL A 262 -17.77 8.25 8.72
CA VAL A 262 -16.42 7.78 9.00
C VAL A 262 -15.88 8.43 10.26
N LYS A 263 -15.20 7.65 11.10
CA LYS A 263 -14.60 8.10 12.35
C LYS A 263 -13.08 8.27 12.26
N GLU A 264 -12.47 7.65 11.27
CA GLU A 264 -11.02 7.71 11.08
C GLU A 264 -10.66 7.57 9.60
N ILE A 265 -9.73 8.42 9.14
CA ILE A 265 -9.24 8.42 7.76
C ILE A 265 -7.76 8.07 7.77
N MET A 266 -7.34 7.15 6.91
CA MET A 266 -5.93 6.90 6.58
C MET A 266 -5.65 7.44 5.19
N ASP A 267 -4.85 8.50 5.10
CA ASP A 267 -4.27 8.89 3.81
C ASP A 267 -3.12 7.93 3.47
N ASP A 268 -3.30 7.20 2.38
CA ASP A 268 -2.39 6.13 1.94
C ASP A 268 -1.41 6.62 0.85
N SER A 269 -1.22 7.93 0.71
CA SER A 269 -0.14 8.52 -0.11
C SER A 269 1.21 7.98 0.34
N GLY A 270 2.16 7.81 -0.56
CA GLY A 270 3.53 7.37 -0.24
C GLY A 270 4.23 8.29 0.76
N SER A 271 3.92 9.58 0.72
CA SER A 271 4.14 10.54 1.81
C SER A 271 3.04 11.58 1.76
N PHE A 272 2.46 11.90 2.92
CA PHE A 272 1.47 12.97 3.04
C PHE A 272 2.07 14.30 2.54
N PRO A 273 1.30 15.12 1.85
CA PRO A 273 1.77 16.42 1.37
C PRO A 273 2.37 17.27 2.51
N VAL A 274 3.27 18.18 2.20
CA VAL A 274 3.96 19.05 3.17
C VAL A 274 3.86 20.52 2.76
N GLY A 275 4.29 21.41 3.64
CA GLY A 275 4.30 22.84 3.38
C GLY A 275 2.92 23.47 3.46
N ASP A 276 2.65 24.42 2.56
CA ASP A 276 1.42 25.22 2.57
C ASP A 276 0.16 24.36 2.35
N TRP A 277 0.28 23.30 1.55
CA TRP A 277 -0.82 22.35 1.35
C TRP A 277 -1.32 21.75 2.68
N THR A 278 -0.39 21.27 3.51
CA THR A 278 -0.73 20.69 4.82
C THR A 278 -1.33 21.72 5.76
N ARG A 279 -0.81 22.96 5.75
CA ARG A 279 -1.32 24.05 6.59
C ARG A 279 -2.74 24.40 6.20
N GLU A 280 -2.99 24.66 4.93
CA GLU A 280 -4.32 24.96 4.40
C GLU A 280 -5.31 23.81 4.66
N PHE A 281 -4.91 22.57 4.43
CA PHE A 281 -5.76 21.40 4.71
C PHE A 281 -6.14 21.32 6.20
N CYS A 282 -5.19 21.48 7.11
CA CYS A 282 -5.44 21.48 8.54
C CYS A 282 -6.36 22.62 8.99
N GLU A 283 -6.16 23.81 8.44
CA GLU A 283 -6.99 24.99 8.74
C GLU A 283 -8.43 24.79 8.27
N GLU A 284 -8.64 24.23 7.07
CA GLU A 284 -9.99 23.92 6.57
C GLU A 284 -10.67 22.80 7.39
N ILE A 285 -9.94 21.76 7.83
CA ILE A 285 -10.47 20.74 8.75
C ILE A 285 -10.95 21.35 10.06
N ILE A 286 -10.16 22.28 10.63
CA ILE A 286 -10.50 22.98 11.88
C ILE A 286 -11.69 23.91 11.67
N LYS A 287 -11.69 24.69 10.62
CA LYS A 287 -12.76 25.65 10.27
C LYS A 287 -14.12 24.96 10.09
N LYS A 288 -14.13 23.77 9.46
CA LYS A 288 -15.33 22.94 9.30
C LYS A 288 -15.70 22.13 10.56
N GLY A 289 -14.87 22.14 11.59
CA GLY A 289 -15.10 21.42 12.85
C GLY A 289 -14.90 19.89 12.76
N TYR A 290 -14.32 19.37 11.66
CA TYR A 290 -14.17 17.93 11.43
C TYR A 290 -13.19 17.27 12.38
N GLN A 291 -12.21 17.98 12.94
CA GLN A 291 -11.31 17.47 13.97
C GLN A 291 -12.03 16.92 15.23
N LYS A 292 -13.28 17.33 15.45
CA LYS A 292 -14.13 16.79 16.53
C LYS A 292 -14.80 15.48 16.14
N LYS A 293 -15.06 15.27 14.84
CA LYS A 293 -15.78 14.11 14.29
C LYS A 293 -14.84 12.95 13.93
N ILE A 294 -13.68 13.24 13.33
CA ILE A 294 -12.75 12.23 12.79
C ILE A 294 -11.36 12.30 13.40
N ARG A 295 -10.59 11.23 13.15
CA ARG A 295 -9.12 11.20 13.30
C ARG A 295 -8.50 11.00 11.94
N ILE A 296 -7.30 11.56 11.72
CA ILE A 296 -6.56 11.48 10.46
C ILE A 296 -5.24 10.77 10.72
N ASN A 297 -4.89 9.88 9.83
CA ASN A 297 -3.65 9.12 9.82
C ASN A 297 -2.91 9.34 8.50
N CYS A 298 -1.58 9.34 8.53
CA CYS A 298 -0.79 9.54 7.33
C CYS A 298 0.56 8.84 7.39
N ASN A 299 1.17 8.67 6.21
CA ASN A 299 2.56 8.26 6.05
C ASN A 299 3.45 9.50 5.93
N GLN A 300 4.66 9.47 6.49
CA GLN A 300 5.58 10.60 6.43
C GLN A 300 7.06 10.16 6.45
N ARG A 301 7.93 11.06 6.11
CA ARG A 301 9.38 10.92 6.17
C ARG A 301 9.94 11.75 7.33
N PHE A 302 11.03 11.29 7.95
CA PHE A 302 11.68 12.06 9.02
C PHE A 302 12.26 13.40 8.52
N ASN A 303 12.78 13.42 7.29
CA ASN A 303 13.27 14.65 6.68
C ASN A 303 12.18 15.29 5.78
N SER A 304 11.03 15.57 6.37
CA SER A 304 9.86 16.11 5.67
C SER A 304 9.86 17.63 5.54
N GLY A 305 10.67 18.32 6.34
CA GLY A 305 10.62 19.78 6.46
C GLY A 305 9.48 20.29 7.36
N LEU A 306 8.68 19.39 7.97
CA LEU A 306 7.67 19.80 8.95
C LEU A 306 8.33 20.39 10.19
N THR A 307 7.85 21.57 10.58
CA THR A 307 8.27 22.29 11.78
C THR A 307 7.43 21.88 13.00
N GLU A 308 7.86 22.27 14.19
CA GLU A 308 7.06 22.06 15.41
C GLU A 308 5.67 22.69 15.31
N LYS A 309 5.55 23.86 14.65
CA LYS A 309 4.26 24.52 14.41
C LYS A 309 3.36 23.69 13.50
N ASP A 310 3.94 23.06 12.46
CA ASP A 310 3.18 22.19 11.54
C ASP A 310 2.65 20.97 12.30
N TYR A 311 3.46 20.30 13.13
CA TYR A 311 3.01 19.18 13.98
C TYR A 311 1.92 19.59 14.95
N GLN A 312 2.04 20.76 15.59
CA GLN A 312 1.01 21.29 16.49
C GLN A 312 -0.29 21.56 15.75
N LEU A 313 -0.22 22.10 14.53
CA LEU A 313 -1.39 22.34 13.67
C LEU A 313 -2.05 21.01 13.25
N MET A 314 -1.27 20.02 12.83
CA MET A 314 -1.77 18.68 12.54
C MET A 314 -2.49 18.07 13.76
N GLY A 315 -1.88 18.15 14.95
CA GLY A 315 -2.51 17.68 16.18
C GLY A 315 -3.87 18.35 16.46
N ARG A 316 -3.96 19.67 16.28
CA ARG A 316 -5.22 20.44 16.42
C ARG A 316 -6.25 20.05 15.34
N ALA A 317 -5.79 19.71 14.13
CA ALA A 317 -6.64 19.25 13.04
C ALA A 317 -7.13 17.80 13.20
N GLY A 318 -6.72 17.11 14.29
CA GLY A 318 -7.19 15.76 14.60
C GLY A 318 -6.31 14.63 14.05
N PHE A 319 -5.10 14.93 13.61
CA PHE A 319 -4.16 13.87 13.27
C PHE A 319 -3.82 13.05 14.52
N ARG A 320 -3.89 11.73 14.36
CA ARG A 320 -3.62 10.77 15.43
C ARG A 320 -2.37 9.94 15.17
N PHE A 321 -2.32 9.26 14.04
CA PHE A 321 -1.29 8.30 13.70
C PHE A 321 -0.42 8.85 12.57
N ILE A 322 0.90 8.71 12.74
CA ILE A 322 1.87 9.10 11.72
C ILE A 322 2.90 7.98 11.56
N LEU A 323 2.93 7.38 10.36
CA LEU A 323 3.85 6.30 10.02
C LEU A 323 5.12 6.88 9.42
N TYR A 324 6.24 6.58 10.04
CA TYR A 324 7.56 6.96 9.54
C TYR A 324 8.35 5.76 9.06
N GLY A 325 8.92 5.86 7.87
CA GLY A 325 9.96 4.93 7.43
C GLY A 325 11.28 5.21 8.13
N LEU A 326 11.65 4.42 9.16
CA LEU A 326 12.96 4.47 9.79
C LEU A 326 14.00 3.68 8.98
N GLU A 327 13.63 2.49 8.59
CA GLU A 327 14.35 1.46 7.84
C GLU A 327 15.58 0.93 8.60
N SER A 328 16.61 1.75 8.85
CA SER A 328 17.83 1.38 9.55
C SER A 328 18.36 2.54 10.42
N ALA A 329 19.08 2.24 11.49
CA ALA A 329 19.83 3.22 12.27
C ALA A 329 21.31 3.33 11.82
N SER A 330 21.71 2.65 10.76
CA SER A 330 22.98 2.83 10.08
C SER A 330 22.87 3.97 9.07
N GLN A 331 23.68 5.05 9.26
CA GLN A 331 23.68 6.15 8.31
C GLN A 331 24.16 5.69 6.93
N GLU A 332 25.16 4.82 6.88
CA GLU A 332 25.64 4.22 5.62
C GLU A 332 24.50 3.52 4.88
N THR A 333 23.67 2.73 5.59
CA THR A 333 22.51 2.07 4.99
C THR A 333 21.51 3.10 4.47
N LEU A 334 21.14 4.13 5.24
CA LEU A 334 20.22 5.17 4.79
C LEU A 334 20.74 5.94 3.56
N ASP A 335 22.04 6.17 3.48
CA ASP A 335 22.67 6.83 2.34
C ASP A 335 22.65 5.94 1.08
N ARG A 336 22.98 4.65 1.19
CA ARG A 336 22.87 3.65 0.10
C ARG A 336 21.44 3.48 -0.40
N LEU A 337 20.47 3.57 0.51
CA LEU A 337 19.05 3.54 0.17
C LEU A 337 18.58 4.84 -0.52
N ASN A 338 19.44 5.82 -0.67
CA ASN A 338 19.10 7.15 -1.18
C ASN A 338 17.87 7.74 -0.48
N LYS A 339 17.77 7.49 0.85
CA LYS A 339 16.60 7.90 1.61
C LYS A 339 16.61 9.37 1.97
N ASN A 340 17.77 10.02 1.93
CA ASN A 340 17.96 11.41 2.37
C ASN A 340 17.43 11.67 3.79
N SER A 341 17.59 10.68 4.67
CA SER A 341 17.25 10.78 6.10
C SER A 341 18.53 10.68 6.92
N ARG A 342 18.65 11.54 7.94
CA ARG A 342 19.75 11.51 8.89
C ARG A 342 19.28 10.88 10.18
N VAL A 343 20.06 9.93 10.72
CA VAL A 343 19.73 9.24 11.99
C VAL A 343 19.52 10.24 13.11
N GLU A 344 20.33 11.31 13.15
CA GLU A 344 20.23 12.38 14.14
C GLU A 344 18.93 13.19 14.12
N HIS A 345 18.21 13.19 12.98
CA HIS A 345 16.91 13.88 12.84
C HIS A 345 15.71 13.04 13.26
N ILE A 346 15.88 11.73 13.48
CA ILE A 346 14.76 10.81 13.78
C ILE A 346 14.14 11.15 15.12
N GLU A 347 14.94 11.20 16.20
CA GLU A 347 14.45 11.47 17.55
C GLU A 347 13.81 12.87 17.69
N PRO A 348 14.38 13.95 17.16
CA PRO A 348 13.73 15.27 17.16
C PRO A 348 12.36 15.27 16.51
N ALA A 349 12.20 14.64 15.33
CA ALA A 349 10.91 14.58 14.63
C ALA A 349 9.86 13.80 15.46
N LEU A 350 10.24 12.67 16.05
CA LEU A 350 9.36 11.90 16.93
C LEU A 350 8.94 12.70 18.17
N ARG A 351 9.84 13.48 18.77
CA ARG A 351 9.52 14.36 19.90
C ARG A 351 8.50 15.43 19.52
N MET A 352 8.65 16.07 18.36
CA MET A 352 7.70 17.05 17.87
C MET A 352 6.32 16.42 17.64
N ALA A 353 6.26 15.24 17.00
CA ALA A 353 5.02 14.50 16.80
C ALA A 353 4.34 14.12 18.12
N LYS A 354 5.10 13.57 19.09
CA LYS A 354 4.57 13.23 20.42
C LYS A 354 4.08 14.43 21.19
N LYS A 355 4.81 15.56 21.16
CA LYS A 355 4.40 16.83 21.80
C LYS A 355 3.09 17.36 21.22
N ALA A 356 2.85 17.14 19.93
CA ALA A 356 1.61 17.48 19.26
C ALA A 356 0.44 16.47 19.48
N GLY A 357 0.66 15.42 20.27
CA GLY A 357 -0.36 14.41 20.59
C GLY A 357 -0.50 13.30 19.54
N LEU A 358 0.37 13.24 18.53
CA LEU A 358 0.34 12.19 17.52
C LEU A 358 0.95 10.89 18.07
N TRP A 359 0.59 9.78 17.45
CA TRP A 359 1.08 8.44 17.76
C TRP A 359 2.04 7.96 16.65
N PRO A 360 3.34 8.15 16.83
CA PRO A 360 4.33 7.71 15.87
C PRO A 360 4.38 6.18 15.75
N HIS A 361 4.33 5.72 14.52
CA HIS A 361 4.65 4.36 14.10
C HIS A 361 5.94 4.37 13.29
N VAL A 362 6.82 3.42 13.49
CA VAL A 362 8.05 3.30 12.69
C VAL A 362 8.09 1.98 11.94
N THR A 363 8.49 2.03 10.67
CA THR A 363 8.84 0.82 9.92
C THR A 363 10.35 0.62 9.95
N VAL A 364 10.77 -0.63 10.16
CA VAL A 364 12.17 -1.03 10.24
C VAL A 364 12.40 -2.21 9.32
N MET A 365 13.50 -2.20 8.60
CA MET A 365 13.88 -3.32 7.72
C MET A 365 15.30 -3.78 8.05
N VAL A 366 15.54 -5.09 7.93
CA VAL A 366 16.85 -5.71 8.08
C VAL A 366 17.15 -6.59 6.87
N GLY A 367 18.44 -6.85 6.63
CA GLY A 367 18.87 -7.80 5.61
C GLY A 367 19.30 -7.15 4.30
N TYR A 368 19.73 -5.91 4.33
CA TYR A 368 20.41 -5.32 3.16
C TYR A 368 21.74 -6.04 2.90
N PRO A 369 22.14 -6.22 1.63
CA PRO A 369 23.34 -7.02 1.28
C PRO A 369 24.65 -6.52 1.90
N TRP A 370 24.72 -5.27 2.25
CA TRP A 370 25.89 -4.61 2.84
C TRP A 370 25.85 -4.49 4.36
N GLU A 371 24.71 -4.76 5.00
CA GLU A 371 24.58 -4.69 6.47
C GLU A 371 25.35 -5.83 7.14
N LYS A 372 26.09 -5.47 8.19
CA LYS A 372 26.79 -6.39 9.08
C LYS A 372 25.98 -6.54 10.38
N GLU A 373 26.36 -7.52 11.19
CA GLU A 373 25.76 -7.74 12.52
C GLU A 373 25.74 -6.45 13.37
N ALA A 374 26.79 -5.65 13.32
CA ALA A 374 26.87 -4.39 14.04
C ALA A 374 25.81 -3.36 13.64
N ASP A 375 25.45 -3.31 12.34
CA ASP A 375 24.41 -2.39 11.84
C ASP A 375 23.02 -2.83 12.31
N ILE A 376 22.76 -4.15 12.28
CA ILE A 376 21.53 -4.74 12.79
C ILE A 376 21.37 -4.48 14.29
N GLN A 377 22.41 -4.73 15.09
CA GLN A 377 22.41 -4.47 16.52
C GLN A 377 22.24 -2.99 16.84
N LYS A 378 22.85 -2.11 16.06
CA LYS A 378 22.68 -0.66 16.17
C LYS A 378 21.22 -0.28 15.95
N THR A 379 20.56 -0.85 14.94
CA THR A 379 19.16 -0.60 14.61
C THR A 379 18.25 -1.10 15.73
N ILE A 380 18.43 -2.33 16.23
CA ILE A 380 17.67 -2.89 17.34
C ILE A 380 17.81 -2.03 18.58
N SER A 381 19.05 -1.65 18.95
CA SER A 381 19.35 -0.86 20.14
C SER A 381 18.75 0.56 20.05
N PHE A 382 18.79 1.16 18.85
CA PHE A 382 18.20 2.48 18.59
C PHE A 382 16.69 2.45 18.75
N VAL A 383 16.01 1.49 18.15
CA VAL A 383 14.55 1.30 18.27
C VAL A 383 14.16 1.05 19.73
N LYS A 384 14.88 0.18 20.43
CA LYS A 384 14.70 -0.06 21.87
C LYS A 384 14.77 1.22 22.70
N ASN A 385 15.72 2.08 22.38
CA ASN A 385 15.86 3.37 23.05
C ASN A 385 14.68 4.32 22.76
N LEU A 386 14.18 4.35 21.52
CA LEU A 386 13.01 5.15 21.13
C LEU A 386 11.75 4.72 21.92
N PHE A 387 11.51 3.40 22.02
CA PHE A 387 10.41 2.86 22.84
C PHE A 387 10.58 3.19 24.32
N ARG A 388 11.80 3.03 24.86
CA ARG A 388 12.10 3.36 26.28
C ARG A 388 11.82 4.82 26.59
N LYS A 389 12.09 5.73 25.66
CA LYS A 389 11.80 7.16 25.77
C LYS A 389 10.32 7.50 25.53
N GLY A 390 9.48 6.54 25.16
CA GLY A 390 8.06 6.76 24.84
C GLY A 390 7.81 7.57 23.58
N LEU A 391 8.77 7.56 22.65
CA LEU A 391 8.71 8.32 21.41
C LEU A 391 8.03 7.59 20.25
N VAL A 392 7.86 6.26 20.37
CA VAL A 392 7.21 5.40 19.40
C VAL A 392 6.08 4.65 20.10
N ASP A 393 4.92 4.62 19.48
CA ASP A 393 3.73 3.91 19.99
C ASP A 393 3.60 2.51 19.41
N THR A 394 3.95 2.32 18.14
CA THR A 394 3.90 1.03 17.47
C THR A 394 5.01 0.93 16.41
N MET A 395 5.32 -0.28 15.98
CA MET A 395 6.26 -0.47 14.89
C MET A 395 5.88 -1.68 14.02
N GLN A 396 6.46 -1.71 12.81
CA GLN A 396 6.51 -2.86 11.94
C GLN A 396 7.97 -3.15 11.60
N ALA A 397 8.39 -4.39 11.78
CA ALA A 397 9.69 -4.88 11.36
C ALA A 397 9.53 -5.93 10.27
N THR A 398 10.39 -5.88 9.24
CA THR A 398 10.36 -6.80 8.12
C THR A 398 11.77 -7.09 7.60
N ILE A 399 11.88 -8.19 6.84
CA ILE A 399 13.06 -8.43 6.00
C ILE A 399 12.89 -7.63 4.71
N VAL A 400 13.96 -7.00 4.23
CA VAL A 400 13.92 -6.26 2.97
C VAL A 400 13.80 -7.21 1.78
N ILE A 401 12.90 -6.89 0.86
CA ILE A 401 12.70 -7.62 -0.40
C ILE A 401 13.06 -6.69 -1.56
N PRO A 402 13.96 -7.11 -2.46
CA PRO A 402 14.27 -6.36 -3.66
C PRO A 402 13.18 -6.59 -4.71
N TYR A 403 12.15 -5.74 -4.74
CA TYR A 403 11.06 -5.88 -5.70
C TYR A 403 11.48 -5.46 -7.12
N PRO A 404 11.00 -6.17 -8.17
CA PRO A 404 11.26 -5.82 -9.56
C PRO A 404 11.00 -4.34 -9.87
N GLY A 405 11.81 -3.75 -10.74
CA GLY A 405 11.75 -2.35 -11.11
C GLY A 405 12.44 -1.38 -10.14
N THR A 406 12.81 -1.83 -8.94
CA THR A 406 13.58 -1.00 -8.00
C THR A 406 15.07 -1.02 -8.32
N PRO A 407 15.81 0.07 -8.05
CA PRO A 407 17.27 0.07 -8.21
C PRO A 407 17.96 -1.03 -7.38
N LEU A 408 17.45 -1.36 -6.19
CA LEU A 408 17.98 -2.44 -5.37
C LEU A 408 17.85 -3.80 -6.07
N PHE A 409 16.71 -4.08 -6.72
CA PHE A 409 16.51 -5.32 -7.46
C PHE A 409 17.53 -5.43 -8.59
N LYS A 410 17.72 -4.36 -9.36
CA LYS A 410 18.69 -4.30 -10.44
C LYS A 410 20.12 -4.57 -9.93
N GLU A 411 20.52 -3.91 -8.83
CA GLU A 411 21.82 -4.15 -8.20
C GLU A 411 21.98 -5.61 -7.74
N CYS A 412 20.92 -6.18 -7.16
CA CYS A 412 20.94 -7.60 -6.75
C CYS A 412 21.11 -8.57 -7.92
N GLN A 413 20.48 -8.27 -9.07
CA GLN A 413 20.68 -9.06 -10.30
C GLN A 413 22.12 -8.94 -10.81
N GLU A 414 22.63 -7.74 -10.97
CA GLU A 414 23.96 -7.45 -11.49
C GLU A 414 25.07 -8.07 -10.63
N LYS A 415 24.88 -8.10 -9.30
CA LYS A 415 25.88 -8.66 -8.35
C LYS A 415 25.65 -10.12 -7.99
N GLY A 416 24.64 -10.78 -8.56
CA GLY A 416 24.30 -12.16 -8.23
C GLY A 416 23.90 -12.34 -6.76
N TRP A 417 23.20 -11.38 -6.19
CA TRP A 417 22.74 -11.43 -4.81
C TRP A 417 21.36 -12.05 -4.65
N LEU A 418 20.56 -12.18 -5.72
CA LEU A 418 19.27 -12.87 -5.65
C LEU A 418 19.49 -14.36 -5.34
N LYS A 419 18.71 -14.89 -4.41
CA LYS A 419 18.70 -16.31 -4.03
C LYS A 419 17.68 -17.11 -4.84
N THR A 420 16.65 -16.44 -5.31
CA THR A 420 15.54 -17.04 -6.03
C THR A 420 15.01 -16.08 -7.09
N GLN A 421 14.40 -16.64 -8.13
CA GLN A 421 13.60 -15.94 -9.13
C GLN A 421 12.14 -16.41 -9.09
N ASP A 422 11.77 -17.17 -8.06
CA ASP A 422 10.37 -17.52 -7.83
C ASP A 422 9.64 -16.39 -7.16
N TRP A 423 8.77 -15.69 -7.90
CA TRP A 423 8.00 -14.56 -7.39
C TRP A 423 7.12 -14.91 -6.20
N ASN A 424 6.70 -16.16 -6.05
CA ASN A 424 5.91 -16.59 -4.90
C ASN A 424 6.66 -16.46 -3.56
N GLU A 425 8.00 -16.41 -3.60
CA GLU A 425 8.85 -16.27 -2.42
C GLU A 425 9.06 -14.80 -1.99
N TYR A 426 8.58 -13.82 -2.77
CA TYR A 426 8.77 -12.38 -2.50
C TYR A 426 7.73 -11.82 -1.52
N ASP A 427 7.21 -12.63 -0.61
CA ASP A 427 6.12 -12.36 0.32
C ASP A 427 6.58 -11.84 1.70
N MET A 428 7.85 -11.54 1.88
CA MET A 428 8.50 -11.10 3.12
C MET A 428 8.58 -12.17 4.23
N SER A 429 8.25 -13.43 3.97
CA SER A 429 8.35 -14.51 4.95
C SER A 429 9.80 -14.96 5.17
N ARG A 430 10.63 -14.82 4.17
CA ARG A 430 12.04 -15.23 4.18
C ARG A 430 12.93 -14.32 3.35
N PRO A 431 14.26 -14.33 3.58
CA PRO A 431 15.20 -13.59 2.74
C PRO A 431 15.29 -14.17 1.33
N VAL A 432 15.06 -13.35 0.30
CA VAL A 432 15.18 -13.72 -1.12
C VAL A 432 16.48 -13.19 -1.76
N MET A 433 17.31 -12.53 -0.98
CA MET A 433 18.64 -12.06 -1.42
C MET A 433 19.70 -12.37 -0.37
N LYS A 434 20.96 -12.40 -0.80
CA LYS A 434 22.13 -12.53 0.08
C LYS A 434 22.27 -11.29 0.95
N ALA A 435 22.57 -11.49 2.22
CA ALA A 435 22.85 -10.43 3.19
C ALA A 435 24.21 -10.69 3.85
N GLY A 436 24.74 -9.72 4.58
CA GLY A 436 26.01 -9.86 5.31
C GLY A 436 25.97 -10.75 6.55
N VAL A 437 24.78 -11.33 6.85
CA VAL A 437 24.53 -12.24 7.96
C VAL A 437 23.69 -13.43 7.48
N SER A 438 23.57 -14.49 8.30
CA SER A 438 22.75 -15.66 7.95
C SER A 438 21.25 -15.37 7.97
N ASP A 439 20.46 -16.21 7.29
CA ASP A 439 19.00 -16.08 7.24
C ASP A 439 18.36 -16.23 8.62
N GLU A 440 18.85 -17.21 9.41
CA GLU A 440 18.41 -17.44 10.79
C GLU A 440 18.65 -16.18 11.65
N ARG A 441 19.78 -15.50 11.41
CA ARG A 441 20.08 -14.25 12.12
C ARG A 441 19.13 -13.13 11.71
N LEU A 442 18.75 -13.03 10.44
CA LEU A 442 17.76 -12.04 9.97
C LEU A 442 16.38 -12.29 10.59
N LEU A 443 15.92 -13.53 10.59
CA LEU A 443 14.67 -13.91 11.23
C LEU A 443 14.69 -13.61 12.73
N SER A 444 15.81 -13.93 13.41
CA SER A 444 16.02 -13.58 14.81
C SER A 444 16.01 -12.07 15.04
N ALA A 445 16.62 -11.27 14.15
CA ALA A 445 16.63 -9.82 14.27
C ALA A 445 15.22 -9.20 14.21
N VAL A 446 14.35 -9.74 13.32
CA VAL A 446 12.94 -9.32 13.26
C VAL A 446 12.21 -9.65 14.57
N ARG A 447 12.45 -10.86 15.14
CA ARG A 447 11.90 -11.23 16.47
C ARG A 447 12.42 -10.32 17.58
N ASP A 448 13.73 -10.02 17.58
CA ASP A 448 14.36 -9.13 18.55
C ASP A 448 13.70 -7.74 18.51
N LEU A 449 13.47 -7.19 17.30
CA LEU A 449 12.77 -5.92 17.12
C LEU A 449 11.35 -5.97 17.70
N TYR A 450 10.56 -6.98 17.41
CA TYR A 450 9.22 -7.11 18.00
C TYR A 450 9.28 -7.30 19.53
N SER A 451 10.23 -8.05 20.07
CA SER A 451 10.35 -8.27 21.53
C SER A 451 10.66 -7.01 22.34
N VAL A 452 11.32 -6.03 21.70
CA VAL A 452 11.69 -4.75 22.31
C VAL A 452 10.51 -3.98 22.90
N SER A 453 9.34 -4.06 22.27
CA SER A 453 8.15 -3.32 22.70
C SER A 453 7.43 -4.01 23.87
N ILE A 454 7.36 -5.34 23.92
CA ILE A 454 6.59 -6.10 24.91
C ILE A 454 7.10 -5.87 26.35
N TRP A 455 8.40 -5.85 26.52
CA TRP A 455 9.05 -5.72 27.83
C TRP A 455 9.35 -4.27 28.23
N ASN A 456 8.72 -3.31 27.55
CA ASN A 456 8.97 -1.89 27.81
C ASN A 456 7.90 -1.29 28.71
N LYS A 457 8.27 -0.88 29.94
CA LYS A 457 7.35 -0.28 30.91
C LYS A 457 6.58 0.92 30.38
N THR A 458 7.25 1.79 29.61
CA THR A 458 6.62 2.98 29.02
C THR A 458 5.58 2.59 27.96
N PHE A 459 5.92 1.62 27.10
CA PHE A 459 5.00 1.07 26.11
C PHE A 459 3.76 0.46 26.79
N ILE A 460 3.95 -0.38 27.82
CA ILE A 460 2.86 -1.01 28.59
C ILE A 460 1.96 0.06 29.22
N LEU A 461 2.53 1.08 29.87
CA LEU A 461 1.76 2.16 30.47
C LEU A 461 0.97 2.98 29.44
N ASN A 462 1.55 3.25 28.27
CA ASN A 462 0.86 3.95 27.18
C ASN A 462 -0.27 3.08 26.60
N THR A 463 -0.06 1.78 26.45
CA THR A 463 -1.07 0.82 26.01
C THR A 463 -2.23 0.75 27.03
N LEU A 464 -1.93 0.70 28.34
CA LEU A 464 -2.95 0.72 29.40
C LEU A 464 -3.80 2.01 29.38
N LYS A 465 -3.22 3.16 29.02
CA LYS A 465 -3.97 4.41 28.86
C LYS A 465 -4.99 4.33 27.71
N GLN A 466 -4.71 3.54 26.67
CA GLN A 466 -5.63 3.34 25.55
C GLN A 466 -6.84 2.47 25.94
N LEU A 467 -6.73 1.61 26.96
CA LEU A 467 -7.81 0.74 27.44
C LEU A 467 -8.97 1.49 28.14
N LYS A 468 -8.89 2.82 28.27
CA LYS A 468 -9.93 3.63 28.91
C LYS A 468 -11.21 3.81 28.11
N SER A 469 -11.24 3.34 26.87
CA SER A 469 -12.43 3.41 26.00
C SER A 469 -12.68 2.06 25.32
N PHE A 470 -13.94 1.83 24.91
CA PHE A 470 -14.31 0.62 24.17
C PHE A 470 -13.50 0.46 22.87
N ASP A 471 -13.34 1.56 22.12
CA ASP A 471 -12.48 1.59 20.93
C ASP A 471 -11.04 1.21 21.24
N GLY A 472 -10.51 1.72 22.35
CA GLY A 472 -9.16 1.40 22.81
C GLY A 472 -8.98 -0.05 23.20
N ILE A 473 -9.94 -0.63 23.93
CA ILE A 473 -9.91 -2.06 24.27
C ILE A 473 -9.88 -2.92 23.02
N LYS A 474 -10.80 -2.64 22.07
CA LYS A 474 -10.87 -3.35 20.79
C LYS A 474 -9.56 -3.22 19.99
N TYR A 475 -9.02 -2.01 19.89
CA TYR A 475 -7.78 -1.73 19.19
C TYR A 475 -6.58 -2.47 19.79
N VAL A 476 -6.38 -2.34 21.11
CA VAL A 476 -5.26 -2.97 21.81
C VAL A 476 -5.35 -4.49 21.74
N SER A 477 -6.54 -5.07 21.94
CA SER A 477 -6.73 -6.52 21.83
C SER A 477 -6.37 -7.02 20.43
N PHE A 478 -6.82 -6.33 19.41
CA PHE A 478 -6.54 -6.70 18.03
C PHE A 478 -5.05 -6.53 17.67
N GLN A 479 -4.43 -5.43 18.09
CA GLN A 479 -2.99 -5.20 17.89
C GLN A 479 -2.14 -6.24 18.65
N GLY A 480 -2.52 -6.59 19.88
CA GLY A 480 -1.84 -7.62 20.68
C GLY A 480 -1.87 -8.99 19.99
N LEU A 481 -3.02 -9.39 19.46
CA LEU A 481 -3.15 -10.64 18.72
C LEU A 481 -2.33 -10.65 17.43
N LYS A 482 -2.32 -9.55 16.70
CA LYS A 482 -1.46 -9.40 15.51
C LYS A 482 0.02 -9.53 15.86
N TYR A 483 0.40 -8.91 16.96
CA TYR A 483 1.76 -8.92 17.43
C TYR A 483 2.23 -10.34 17.80
N LEU A 484 1.39 -11.07 18.53
CA LEU A 484 1.64 -12.47 18.86
C LEU A 484 1.72 -13.33 17.58
N GLY A 485 0.83 -13.11 16.62
CA GLY A 485 0.88 -13.78 15.33
C GLY A 485 2.21 -13.55 14.60
N LYS A 486 2.69 -12.31 14.59
CA LYS A 486 4.00 -11.97 13.98
C LYS A 486 5.18 -12.61 14.70
N LEU A 487 5.17 -12.71 16.02
CA LEU A 487 6.21 -13.44 16.75
C LEU A 487 6.26 -14.91 16.38
N LEU A 488 5.07 -15.53 16.19
CA LEU A 488 4.97 -16.95 15.83
C LEU A 488 5.37 -17.23 14.37
N GLU A 489 5.09 -16.32 13.44
CA GLU A 489 5.49 -16.45 12.03
C GLU A 489 7.02 -16.62 11.83
N PHE A 490 7.82 -16.04 12.72
CA PHE A 490 9.28 -16.10 12.65
C PHE A 490 9.91 -17.14 13.60
N THR A 491 9.11 -18.04 14.20
CA THR A 491 9.59 -19.10 15.11
C THR A 491 9.76 -20.46 14.46
N SER A 492 9.29 -20.66 13.24
CA SER A 492 9.37 -21.90 12.46
C SER A 492 10.48 -21.85 11.43
#